data_683a70cfac4aa7b3c2d6397bf13bc373
#
_entry.id   683a70cfac4aa7b3c2d6397bf13bc373
#
_cell.length_a   1.000
_cell.length_b   1.000
_cell.length_c   1.000
_cell.angle_alpha   90.00
_cell.angle_beta   90.00
_cell.angle_gamma   90.00
#
_symmetry.space_group_name_H-M   'P 1'
#
loop_
_entity.id
_entity.type
_entity.pdbx_description
1 polymer ?
#
loop_
_entity_poly.entity_id
_entity_poly.type
_entity_poly.pdbx_seq_one_letter_code
_entity_poly.pdbx_strand_id
1 'polypeptide(L)'
;MPGASLSENPEVSTWVQEAAGRLQLDPDWVQKTIQQAQRLPLVEKLVLPPASPVAKDWSAYRTRFIEPVRIQAGLRFWLKHRATLEKAEHDYGVPAAIIVGIIGVETLYGQNTGNFRVVDAL
;
A
#
# COMPACT_ATOMS: atom_id res chain seq x y z
N MET A 1 13.89 10.59 -15.01
CA MET A 1 13.30 11.95 -15.15
C MET A 1 12.26 12.11 -14.08
N PRO A 2 12.32 13.14 -13.26
CA PRO A 2 11.21 13.45 -12.38
C PRO A 2 9.98 13.74 -13.26
N GLY A 3 8.85 13.17 -12.91
CA GLY A 3 7.58 13.42 -13.59
C GLY A 3 7.13 14.87 -13.39
N ALA A 4 6.23 15.37 -14.25
CA ALA A 4 5.61 16.65 -14.09
C ALA A 4 4.95 16.77 -12.70
N SER A 5 5.04 17.94 -12.08
CA SER A 5 4.37 18.17 -10.80
C SER A 5 2.85 18.09 -10.99
N LEU A 6 2.16 17.41 -10.09
CA LEU A 6 0.69 17.37 -10.10
C LEU A 6 0.07 18.74 -9.87
N SER A 7 0.80 19.67 -9.25
CA SER A 7 0.32 21.03 -8.99
C SER A 7 0.11 21.90 -10.25
N GLU A 8 0.64 21.47 -11.40
CA GLU A 8 0.45 22.18 -12.68
C GLU A 8 -0.93 21.92 -13.30
N ASN A 9 -1.67 20.93 -12.79
CA ASN A 9 -3.02 20.64 -13.25
C ASN A 9 -4.04 21.51 -12.51
N PRO A 10 -4.85 22.35 -13.22
CA PRO A 10 -5.87 23.19 -12.61
C PRO A 10 -6.93 22.42 -11.79
N GLU A 11 -7.26 21.20 -12.21
CA GLU A 11 -8.21 20.34 -11.51
C GLU A 11 -7.69 19.95 -10.12
N VAL A 12 -6.37 19.76 -9.98
CA VAL A 12 -5.74 19.45 -8.68
C VAL A 12 -5.86 20.65 -7.74
N SER A 13 -5.68 21.87 -8.22
CA SER A 13 -5.84 23.08 -7.41
C SER A 13 -7.28 23.24 -6.89
N THR A 14 -8.26 23.01 -7.73
CA THR A 14 -9.67 23.00 -7.34
C THR A 14 -9.95 21.94 -6.29
N TRP A 15 -9.48 20.71 -6.53
CA TRP A 15 -9.62 19.61 -5.59
C TRP A 15 -8.98 19.91 -4.22
N VAL A 16 -7.80 20.53 -4.20
CA VAL A 16 -7.11 20.91 -2.96
C VAL A 16 -7.97 21.84 -2.09
N GLN A 17 -8.61 22.84 -2.71
CA GLN A 17 -9.49 23.77 -1.98
C GLN A 17 -10.73 23.06 -1.43
N GLU A 18 -11.37 22.24 -2.24
CA GLU A 18 -12.53 21.46 -1.83
C GLU A 18 -12.20 20.47 -0.70
N ALA A 19 -11.09 19.72 -0.84
CA ALA A 19 -10.66 18.76 0.15
C ALA A 19 -10.28 19.41 1.48
N ALA A 20 -9.56 20.54 1.43
CA ALA A 20 -9.20 21.31 2.61
C ALA A 20 -10.44 21.80 3.38
N GLY A 21 -11.44 22.34 2.65
CA GLY A 21 -12.70 22.78 3.26
C GLY A 21 -13.50 21.63 3.88
N ARG A 22 -13.66 20.54 3.13
CA ARG A 22 -14.44 19.37 3.58
C ARG A 22 -13.81 18.67 4.79
N LEU A 23 -12.49 18.57 4.84
CA LEU A 23 -11.75 17.86 5.88
C LEU A 23 -11.28 18.78 7.01
N GLN A 24 -11.58 20.07 6.93
CA GLN A 24 -11.14 21.09 7.91
C GLN A 24 -9.61 21.10 8.09
N LEU A 25 -8.89 20.97 6.98
CA LEU A 25 -7.43 21.04 6.94
C LEU A 25 -6.98 22.45 6.51
N ASP A 26 -5.77 22.82 6.91
CA ASP A 26 -5.12 24.05 6.44
C ASP A 26 -4.88 23.98 4.92
N PRO A 27 -5.49 24.87 4.10
CA PRO A 27 -5.34 24.86 2.65
C PRO A 27 -3.89 25.01 2.20
N ASP A 28 -3.10 25.82 2.89
CA ASP A 28 -1.69 26.03 2.56
C ASP A 28 -0.86 24.78 2.80
N TRP A 29 -1.14 24.06 3.86
CA TRP A 29 -0.50 22.76 4.12
C TRP A 29 -0.86 21.71 3.07
N VAL A 30 -2.14 21.61 2.71
CA VAL A 30 -2.60 20.68 1.66
C VAL A 30 -1.94 21.02 0.33
N GLN A 31 -1.94 22.30 -0.04
CA GLN A 31 -1.32 22.79 -1.28
C GLN A 31 0.18 22.44 -1.34
N LYS A 32 0.92 22.74 -0.28
CA LYS A 32 2.36 22.43 -0.21
C LYS A 32 2.65 20.94 -0.28
N THR A 33 1.80 20.13 0.34
CA THR A 33 1.95 18.66 0.30
C THR A 33 1.74 18.13 -1.12
N ILE A 34 0.70 18.56 -1.80
CA ILE A 34 0.39 18.14 -3.18
C ILE A 34 1.43 18.67 -4.19
N GLN A 35 2.00 19.86 -3.95
CA GLN A 35 3.08 20.39 -4.80
C GLN A 35 4.33 19.50 -4.81
N GLN A 36 4.55 18.71 -3.76
CA GLN A 36 5.66 17.77 -3.67
C GLN A 36 5.37 16.44 -4.39
N ALA A 37 4.11 16.17 -4.74
CA ALA A 37 3.71 14.96 -5.45
C ALA A 37 4.15 15.02 -6.91
N GLN A 38 4.68 13.92 -7.40
CA GLN A 38 5.15 13.77 -8.77
C GLN A 38 4.36 12.68 -9.49
N ARG A 39 4.03 12.94 -10.73
CA ARG A 39 3.42 11.93 -11.60
C ARG A 39 4.41 10.80 -11.85
N LEU A 40 3.96 9.57 -11.63
CA LEU A 40 4.76 8.35 -11.84
C LEU A 40 4.16 7.52 -12.99
N PRO A 41 4.67 7.64 -14.22
CA PRO A 41 4.15 6.91 -15.38
C PRO A 41 4.17 5.39 -15.19
N LEU A 42 5.13 4.87 -14.42
CA LEU A 42 5.20 3.45 -14.10
C LEU A 42 4.01 3.00 -13.23
N VAL A 43 3.61 3.81 -12.25
CA VAL A 43 2.45 3.52 -11.40
C VAL A 43 1.18 3.53 -12.23
N GLU A 44 1.00 4.53 -13.09
CA GLU A 44 -0.15 4.59 -14.01
C GLU A 44 -0.25 3.34 -14.88
N LYS A 45 0.87 2.87 -15.41
CA LYS A 45 0.92 1.63 -16.21
C LYS A 45 0.58 0.39 -15.38
N LEU A 46 1.04 0.31 -14.13
CA LEU A 46 0.82 -0.84 -13.26
C LEU A 46 -0.62 -0.97 -12.76
N VAL A 47 -1.36 0.13 -12.63
CA VAL A 47 -2.77 0.09 -12.19
C VAL A 47 -3.76 -0.17 -13.33
N LEU A 48 -3.32 -0.05 -14.58
CA LEU A 48 -4.17 -0.37 -15.74
C LEU A 48 -4.45 -1.88 -15.81
N PRO A 49 -5.68 -2.27 -16.17
CA PRO A 49 -5.98 -3.68 -16.42
C PRO A 49 -5.13 -4.21 -17.57
N PRO A 50 -4.83 -5.53 -17.60
CA PRO A 50 -4.12 -6.12 -18.71
C PRO A 50 -4.90 -5.93 -20.03
N ALA A 51 -4.17 -5.71 -21.13
CA ALA A 51 -4.77 -5.48 -22.46
C ALA A 51 -5.58 -6.67 -22.99
N SER A 52 -5.35 -7.87 -22.46
CA SER A 52 -6.09 -9.08 -22.78
C SER A 52 -6.52 -9.81 -21.52
N PRO A 53 -7.70 -10.44 -21.51
CA PRO A 53 -8.13 -11.26 -20.39
C PRO A 53 -7.12 -12.38 -20.14
N VAL A 54 -6.54 -12.41 -18.95
CA VAL A 54 -5.68 -13.52 -18.52
C VAL A 54 -6.51 -14.49 -17.69
N ALA A 55 -6.50 -15.77 -18.06
CA ALA A 55 -7.16 -16.80 -17.25
C ALA A 55 -6.56 -16.84 -15.84
N LYS A 56 -7.43 -16.81 -14.83
CA LYS A 56 -7.01 -16.88 -13.43
C LYS A 56 -6.71 -18.35 -13.09
N ASP A 57 -5.48 -18.62 -12.71
CA ASP A 57 -5.03 -19.91 -12.22
C ASP A 57 -4.79 -19.83 -10.71
N TRP A 58 -5.73 -20.38 -9.93
CA TRP A 58 -5.64 -20.42 -8.47
C TRP A 58 -4.41 -21.19 -7.97
N SER A 59 -4.09 -22.30 -8.62
CA SER A 59 -2.95 -23.14 -8.22
C SER A 59 -1.62 -22.37 -8.35
N ALA A 60 -1.41 -21.71 -9.47
CA ALA A 60 -0.24 -20.87 -9.69
C ALA A 60 -0.18 -19.68 -8.74
N TYR A 61 -1.32 -19.02 -8.50
CA TYR A 61 -1.42 -17.93 -7.55
C TYR A 61 -1.09 -18.37 -6.12
N ARG A 62 -1.72 -19.44 -5.66
CA ARG A 62 -1.51 -20.02 -4.32
C ARG A 62 -0.04 -20.37 -4.08
N THR A 63 0.64 -20.94 -5.04
CA THR A 63 2.06 -21.33 -4.95
C THR A 63 2.99 -20.16 -4.67
N ARG A 64 2.63 -18.94 -5.06
CA ARG A 64 3.42 -17.74 -4.79
C ARG A 64 3.45 -17.37 -3.30
N PHE A 65 2.41 -17.71 -2.54
CA PHE A 65 2.23 -17.31 -1.15
C PHE A 65 2.43 -18.48 -0.17
N ILE A 66 2.11 -19.71 -0.59
CA ILE A 66 2.25 -20.89 0.23
C ILE A 66 3.46 -21.68 -0.27
N GLU A 67 4.63 -21.28 0.18
CA GLU A 67 5.90 -21.88 -0.16
C GLU A 67 6.87 -21.82 1.05
N PRO A 68 7.88 -22.70 1.12
CA PRO A 68 8.69 -22.88 2.33
C PRO A 68 9.37 -21.61 2.86
N VAL A 69 9.88 -20.76 1.99
CA VAL A 69 10.60 -19.53 2.39
C VAL A 69 9.64 -18.56 3.10
N ARG A 70 8.44 -18.38 2.56
CA ARG A 70 7.41 -17.52 3.17
C ARG A 70 6.90 -18.10 4.49
N ILE A 71 6.66 -19.40 4.55
CA ILE A 71 6.23 -20.07 5.78
C ILE A 71 7.27 -19.91 6.88
N GLN A 72 8.55 -20.10 6.58
CA GLN A 72 9.63 -19.90 7.53
C GLN A 72 9.76 -18.45 7.99
N ALA A 73 9.63 -17.49 7.05
CA ALA A 73 9.64 -16.07 7.37
C ALA A 73 8.47 -15.69 8.29
N GLY A 74 7.29 -16.23 8.03
CA GLY A 74 6.10 -16.03 8.86
C GLY A 74 6.24 -16.60 10.26
N LEU A 75 6.83 -17.78 10.39
CA LEU A 75 7.08 -18.40 11.69
C LEU A 75 8.08 -17.55 12.51
N ARG A 76 9.16 -17.11 11.89
CA ARG A 76 10.13 -16.20 12.56
C ARG A 76 9.49 -14.89 13.00
N PHE A 77 8.68 -14.29 12.14
CA PHE A 77 7.95 -13.06 12.45
C PHE A 77 6.99 -13.26 13.62
N TRP A 78 6.22 -14.34 13.64
CA TRP A 78 5.30 -14.66 14.70
C TRP A 78 6.00 -14.83 16.05
N LEU A 79 7.07 -15.62 16.08
CA LEU A 79 7.85 -15.84 17.30
C LEU A 79 8.48 -14.54 17.82
N LYS A 80 9.00 -13.71 16.93
CA LYS A 80 9.62 -12.43 17.29
C LYS A 80 8.60 -11.43 17.88
N HIS A 81 7.38 -11.41 17.34
CA HIS A 81 6.35 -10.44 17.71
C HIS A 81 5.19 -11.05 18.50
N ARG A 82 5.41 -12.19 19.12
CA ARG A 82 4.37 -12.97 19.79
C ARG A 82 3.56 -12.13 20.77
N ALA A 83 4.20 -11.41 21.67
CA ALA A 83 3.50 -10.60 22.69
C ALA A 83 2.62 -9.50 22.06
N THR A 84 3.11 -8.84 21.01
CA THR A 84 2.34 -7.82 20.28
C THR A 84 1.14 -8.43 19.55
N LEU A 85 1.32 -9.60 18.96
CA LEU A 85 0.24 -10.31 18.26
C LEU A 85 -0.83 -10.81 19.23
N GLU A 86 -0.44 -11.37 20.36
CA GLU A 86 -1.37 -11.79 21.43
C GLU A 86 -2.16 -10.60 21.98
N LYS A 87 -1.50 -9.46 22.18
CA LYS A 87 -2.17 -8.23 22.60
C LYS A 87 -3.17 -7.74 21.55
N ALA A 88 -2.80 -7.71 20.29
CA ALA A 88 -3.70 -7.30 19.21
C ALA A 88 -4.92 -8.22 19.10
N GLU A 89 -4.71 -9.54 19.21
CA GLU A 89 -5.80 -10.51 19.22
C GLU A 89 -6.75 -10.28 20.41
N HIS A 90 -6.20 -10.06 21.60
CA HIS A 90 -7.00 -9.76 22.79
C HIS A 90 -7.79 -8.46 22.64
N ASP A 91 -7.15 -7.38 22.19
CA ASP A 91 -7.75 -6.04 22.17
C ASP A 91 -8.77 -5.86 21.02
N TYR A 92 -8.57 -6.52 19.90
CA TYR A 92 -9.36 -6.32 18.68
C TYR A 92 -10.14 -7.57 18.21
N GLY A 93 -9.92 -8.71 18.84
CA GLY A 93 -10.63 -9.95 18.53
C GLY A 93 -10.24 -10.60 17.18
N VAL A 94 -9.17 -10.16 16.55
CA VAL A 94 -8.68 -10.75 15.30
C VAL A 94 -7.63 -11.81 15.63
N PRO A 95 -7.79 -13.07 15.17
CA PRO A 95 -6.80 -14.13 15.44
C PRO A 95 -5.40 -13.76 14.94
N ALA A 96 -4.38 -14.04 15.75
CA ALA A 96 -2.98 -13.75 15.40
C ALA A 96 -2.57 -14.37 14.06
N ALA A 97 -3.08 -15.56 13.73
CA ALA A 97 -2.83 -16.22 12.44
C ALA A 97 -3.29 -15.36 11.24
N ILE A 98 -4.43 -14.68 11.35
CA ILE A 98 -4.96 -13.79 10.29
C ILE A 98 -4.07 -12.55 10.15
N ILE A 99 -3.67 -11.95 11.27
CA ILE A 99 -2.77 -10.78 11.26
C ILE A 99 -1.45 -11.13 10.59
N VAL A 100 -0.83 -12.23 10.98
CA VAL A 100 0.44 -12.70 10.40
C VAL A 100 0.28 -13.03 8.91
N GLY A 101 -0.82 -13.69 8.53
CA GLY A 101 -1.11 -14.02 7.14
C GLY A 101 -1.22 -12.79 6.25
N ILE A 102 -1.93 -11.75 6.68
CA ILE A 102 -2.07 -10.49 5.94
C ILE A 102 -0.71 -9.79 5.79
N ILE A 103 0.06 -9.66 6.87
CA ILE A 103 1.38 -9.03 6.82
C ILE A 103 2.31 -9.79 5.85
N GLY A 104 2.22 -11.13 5.82
CA GLY A 104 2.99 -11.96 4.91
C GLY A 104 2.63 -11.75 3.45
N VAL A 105 1.34 -11.69 3.12
CA VAL A 105 0.85 -11.45 1.75
C VAL A 105 1.22 -10.05 1.29
N GLU A 106 1.03 -9.04 2.12
CA GLU A 106 1.22 -7.64 1.75
C GLU A 106 2.70 -7.25 1.60
N THR A 107 3.56 -7.68 2.51
CA THR A 107 4.92 -7.13 2.59
C THR A 107 6.02 -8.18 2.72
N LEU A 108 5.72 -9.47 2.67
CA LEU A 108 6.67 -10.53 3.02
C LEU A 108 7.34 -10.24 4.39
N TYR A 109 6.49 -9.98 5.40
CA TYR A 109 6.92 -9.67 6.77
C TYR A 109 7.86 -8.45 6.89
N GLY A 110 7.55 -7.40 6.14
CA GLY A 110 8.29 -6.14 6.12
C GLY A 110 9.50 -6.11 5.19
N GLN A 111 9.77 -7.19 4.45
CA GLN A 111 10.89 -7.24 3.50
C GLN A 111 10.58 -6.55 2.17
N ASN A 112 9.31 -6.43 1.81
CA ASN A 112 8.86 -5.81 0.58
C ASN A 112 7.77 -4.77 0.88
N THR A 113 8.18 -3.53 1.09
CA THR A 113 7.30 -2.41 1.43
C THR A 113 7.07 -1.43 0.28
N GLY A 114 7.60 -1.74 -0.91
CA GLY A 114 7.53 -0.90 -2.09
C GLY A 114 8.60 0.20 -2.13
N ASN A 115 8.69 0.85 -3.29
CA ASN A 115 9.71 1.87 -3.57
C ASN A 115 9.11 3.22 -3.95
N PHE A 116 7.79 3.35 -3.95
CA PHE A 116 7.11 4.59 -4.31
C PHE A 116 6.62 5.32 -3.07
N ARG A 117 6.73 6.64 -3.07
CA ARG A 117 6.07 7.44 -2.04
C ARG A 117 4.55 7.38 -2.26
N VAL A 118 3.79 7.26 -1.17
CA VAL A 118 2.32 7.17 -1.23
C VAL A 118 1.73 8.40 -1.91
N VAL A 119 2.24 9.60 -1.61
CA VAL A 119 1.75 10.85 -2.17
C VAL A 119 1.92 10.95 -3.70
N ASP A 120 2.91 10.23 -4.27
CA ASP A 120 3.13 10.18 -5.72
C ASP A 120 2.30 9.08 -6.40
N ALA A 121 1.92 8.03 -5.64
CA ALA A 121 1.23 6.85 -6.18
C ALA A 121 -0.30 6.93 -6.10
N LEU A 122 -0.83 7.82 -5.28
CA LEU A 122 -2.27 8.08 -5.13
C LEU A 122 -2.75 9.12 -6.13
#